data_2fc5ac6aed15667ea124ec13c6641439
#
_entry.id   2fc5ac6aed15667ea124ec13c6641439
#
_cell.length_a   1.000
_cell.length_b   1.000
_cell.length_c   1.000
_cell.angle_alpha   90.00
_cell.angle_beta   90.00
_cell.angle_gamma   90.00
#
_symmetry.space_group_name_H-M   'P 1'
#
loop_
_entity.id
_entity.type
_entity.pdbx_description
1 polymer ?
#
loop_
_entity_poly.entity_id
_entity_poly.type
_entity_poly.pdbx_seq_one_letter_code
_entity_poly.pdbx_strand_id
1 'polypeptide(L)'
;MLIDLKNIARRKQGKEIIKNISWRINEGEKWMLYGLNGAGKTTLLNILNAYEPNTSGELTLFGMQPGKIGYSADEVRNQIGFVSSSLMERFKDGEIVRDVVISGIFKSIGIFKEVEAHHVEMARHYLAQMGMSEFESQYYGYLSTGERQKVLIARALMGNPKLLILDEPASGLDFIAREDLLDALEQLYQRQPELSVIYVTHFVEEITKDIQKGFLLKDGTCYKQGEIKSVLDSDTLSDFFNRRVSVLHQNERYSLFLKR
;
A
#
# COMPACT_ATOMS: atom_id res chain seq x y z
N MET A 1 -5.21 -11.77 -13.21
CA MET A 1 -4.19 -10.71 -13.42
C MET A 1 -4.84 -9.37 -13.12
N LEU A 2 -4.33 -8.64 -12.12
CA LEU A 2 -4.86 -7.34 -11.71
C LEU A 2 -4.15 -6.19 -12.40
N ILE A 3 -2.82 -6.24 -12.47
CA ILE A 3 -1.96 -5.19 -13.03
C ILE A 3 -0.99 -5.79 -14.01
N ASP A 4 -0.83 -5.18 -15.18
CA ASP A 4 0.20 -5.50 -16.17
C ASP A 4 0.79 -4.19 -16.72
N LEU A 5 2.02 -3.91 -16.31
CA LEU A 5 2.84 -2.82 -16.80
C LEU A 5 3.84 -3.39 -17.80
N LYS A 6 3.91 -2.82 -19.01
CA LYS A 6 4.91 -3.18 -20.00
C LYS A 6 5.63 -1.93 -20.49
N ASN A 7 6.91 -1.84 -20.15
CA ASN A 7 7.81 -0.77 -20.53
C ASN A 7 7.25 0.63 -20.19
N ILE A 8 6.62 0.77 -19.03
CA ILE A 8 6.00 2.02 -18.60
C ILE A 8 7.09 3.06 -18.34
N ALA A 9 6.90 4.25 -18.91
CA ALA A 9 7.69 5.43 -18.59
C ALA A 9 6.79 6.61 -18.19
N ARG A 10 7.33 7.51 -17.38
CA ARG A 10 6.67 8.76 -17.00
C ARG A 10 7.67 9.91 -16.99
N ARG A 11 7.37 10.96 -17.77
CA ARG A 11 8.13 12.22 -17.77
C ARG A 11 7.33 13.32 -17.10
N LYS A 12 8.00 14.13 -16.28
CA LYS A 12 7.47 15.35 -15.65
C LYS A 12 8.46 16.48 -15.85
N GLN A 13 8.00 17.61 -16.39
CA GLN A 13 8.83 18.80 -16.59
C GLN A 13 10.17 18.48 -17.27
N GLY A 14 10.14 17.67 -18.32
CA GLY A 14 11.32 17.27 -19.09
C GLY A 14 12.19 16.18 -18.45
N LYS A 15 11.96 15.81 -17.19
CA LYS A 15 12.69 14.75 -16.50
C LYS A 15 11.93 13.43 -16.57
N GLU A 16 12.62 12.35 -16.82
CA GLU A 16 12.08 10.99 -16.78
C GLU A 16 12.15 10.45 -15.35
N ILE A 17 10.97 10.33 -14.72
CA ILE A 17 10.82 9.90 -13.33
C ILE A 17 10.69 8.37 -13.26
N ILE A 18 9.91 7.78 -14.16
CA ILE A 18 9.77 6.33 -14.34
C ILE A 18 10.30 5.97 -15.71
N LYS A 19 11.12 4.92 -15.76
CA LYS A 19 11.89 4.52 -16.94
C LYS A 19 11.71 3.03 -17.19
N ASN A 20 10.99 2.68 -18.24
CA ASN A 20 10.89 1.32 -18.76
C ASN A 20 10.54 0.26 -17.69
N ILE A 21 9.54 0.54 -16.84
CA ILE A 21 9.08 -0.42 -15.84
C ILE A 21 8.14 -1.43 -16.47
N SER A 22 8.45 -2.72 -16.24
CA SER A 22 7.54 -3.83 -16.49
C SER A 22 7.28 -4.56 -15.18
N TRP A 23 5.99 -4.68 -14.81
CA TRP A 23 5.58 -5.31 -13.55
C TRP A 23 4.22 -5.94 -13.70
N ARG A 24 4.09 -7.19 -13.27
CA ARG A 24 2.83 -7.93 -13.30
C ARG A 24 2.42 -8.36 -11.91
N ILE A 25 1.15 -8.10 -11.55
CA ILE A 25 0.55 -8.48 -10.28
C ILE A 25 -0.70 -9.30 -10.55
N ASN A 26 -0.76 -10.49 -9.98
CA ASN A 26 -1.92 -11.36 -10.04
C ASN A 26 -2.79 -11.23 -8.78
N GLU A 27 -4.01 -11.78 -8.83
CA GLU A 27 -4.91 -11.83 -7.66
C GLU A 27 -4.27 -12.62 -6.52
N GLY A 28 -4.46 -12.12 -5.29
CA GLY A 28 -3.94 -12.73 -4.06
C GLY A 28 -2.45 -12.50 -3.82
N GLU A 29 -1.69 -11.95 -4.78
CA GLU A 29 -0.27 -11.69 -4.57
C GLU A 29 -0.04 -10.51 -3.63
N LYS A 30 0.93 -10.67 -2.72
CA LYS A 30 1.36 -9.65 -1.78
C LYS A 30 2.79 -9.26 -2.08
N TRP A 31 2.98 -8.01 -2.47
CA TRP A 31 4.24 -7.46 -2.94
C TRP A 31 4.79 -6.40 -2.00
N MET A 32 6.08 -6.47 -1.73
CA MET A 32 6.86 -5.33 -1.24
C MET A 32 7.26 -4.45 -2.43
N LEU A 33 6.99 -3.15 -2.35
CA LEU A 33 7.63 -2.14 -3.20
C LEU A 33 8.65 -1.38 -2.36
N TYR A 34 9.92 -1.63 -2.60
CA TYR A 34 11.02 -1.02 -1.87
C TYR A 34 11.80 -0.05 -2.74
N GLY A 35 12.15 1.09 -2.20
CA GLY A 35 12.98 2.07 -2.88
C GLY A 35 13.34 3.23 -1.97
N LEU A 36 14.53 3.80 -2.18
CA LEU A 36 14.98 4.97 -1.44
C LEU A 36 14.12 6.21 -1.78
N ASN A 37 14.25 7.26 -0.96
CA ASN A 37 13.58 8.53 -1.23
C ASN A 37 14.01 9.08 -2.60
N GLY A 38 13.04 9.55 -3.39
CA GLY A 38 13.29 10.02 -4.75
C GLY A 38 13.38 8.93 -5.84
N ALA A 39 13.29 7.63 -5.49
CA ALA A 39 13.33 6.53 -6.47
C ALA A 39 12.16 6.53 -7.47
N GLY A 40 11.07 7.26 -7.21
CA GLY A 40 9.89 7.31 -8.08
C GLY A 40 8.67 6.56 -7.55
N LYS A 41 8.69 6.05 -6.29
CA LYS A 41 7.58 5.29 -5.68
C LYS A 41 6.23 6.00 -5.83
N THR A 42 6.12 7.24 -5.38
CA THR A 42 4.88 8.02 -5.45
C THR A 42 4.37 8.18 -6.89
N THR A 43 5.26 8.40 -7.86
CA THR A 43 4.87 8.50 -9.27
C THR A 43 4.34 7.17 -9.80
N LEU A 44 5.00 6.05 -9.46
CA LEU A 44 4.53 4.71 -9.83
C LEU A 44 3.18 4.41 -9.20
N LEU A 45 3.00 4.72 -7.91
CA LEU A 45 1.72 4.54 -7.21
C LEU A 45 0.60 5.40 -7.83
N ASN A 46 0.89 6.65 -8.22
CA ASN A 46 -0.09 7.51 -8.89
C ASN A 46 -0.52 6.94 -10.25
N ILE A 47 0.38 6.29 -10.99
CA ILE A 47 0.04 5.60 -12.24
C ILE A 47 -0.87 4.40 -11.93
N LEU A 48 -0.53 3.58 -10.93
CA LEU A 48 -1.35 2.42 -10.52
C LEU A 48 -2.74 2.82 -10.04
N ASN A 49 -2.86 3.95 -9.33
CA ASN A 49 -4.13 4.50 -8.86
C ASN A 49 -4.88 5.32 -9.93
N ALA A 50 -4.41 5.33 -11.18
CA ALA A 50 -5.00 6.13 -12.27
C ALA A 50 -5.17 7.63 -11.94
N TYR A 51 -4.29 8.19 -11.08
CA TYR A 51 -4.19 9.64 -10.84
C TYR A 51 -3.28 10.32 -11.85
N GLU A 52 -2.31 9.59 -12.41
CA GLU A 52 -1.39 10.10 -13.41
C GLU A 52 -1.31 9.15 -14.60
N PRO A 53 -1.32 9.67 -15.85
CA PRO A 53 -1.10 8.84 -17.01
C PRO A 53 0.39 8.46 -17.13
N ASN A 54 0.67 7.31 -17.75
CA ASN A 54 2.02 7.03 -18.26
C ASN A 54 2.32 7.89 -19.51
N THR A 55 3.59 8.13 -19.81
CA THR A 55 4.01 8.84 -21.03
C THR A 55 4.19 7.87 -22.20
N SER A 56 4.62 6.64 -21.92
CA SER A 56 4.78 5.56 -22.90
C SER A 56 4.65 4.19 -22.23
N GLY A 57 4.57 3.15 -23.04
CA GLY A 57 4.37 1.77 -22.61
C GLY A 57 2.88 1.39 -22.55
N GLU A 58 2.62 0.10 -22.30
CA GLU A 58 1.26 -0.44 -22.20
C GLU A 58 0.89 -0.63 -20.72
N LEU A 59 -0.26 -0.08 -20.34
CA LEU A 59 -0.81 -0.15 -18.99
C LEU A 59 -2.14 -0.88 -19.01
N THR A 60 -2.25 -1.96 -18.24
CA THR A 60 -3.53 -2.64 -17.98
C THR A 60 -3.77 -2.69 -16.48
N LEU A 61 -4.89 -2.12 -16.03
CA LEU A 61 -5.34 -2.08 -14.65
C LEU A 61 -6.70 -2.75 -14.56
N PHE A 62 -6.80 -3.87 -13.84
CA PHE A 62 -8.04 -4.64 -13.68
C PHE A 62 -8.74 -4.99 -15.02
N GLY A 63 -7.95 -5.33 -16.05
CA GLY A 63 -8.43 -5.61 -17.39
C GLY A 63 -8.74 -4.38 -18.25
N MET A 64 -8.68 -3.18 -17.70
CA MET A 64 -8.94 -1.91 -18.40
C MET A 64 -7.63 -1.27 -18.87
N GLN A 65 -7.65 -0.64 -20.05
CA GLN A 65 -6.48 0.02 -20.65
C GLN A 65 -6.80 1.50 -20.95
N PRO A 66 -5.98 2.45 -20.45
CA PRO A 66 -6.17 3.87 -20.78
C PRO A 66 -6.27 4.12 -22.28
N GLY A 67 -7.22 4.97 -22.67
CA GLY A 67 -7.46 5.32 -24.07
C GLY A 67 -8.26 4.29 -24.88
N LYS A 68 -8.66 3.15 -24.30
CA LYS A 68 -9.54 2.17 -24.94
C LYS A 68 -10.98 2.29 -24.44
N ILE A 69 -11.93 1.81 -25.25
CA ILE A 69 -13.36 1.74 -24.89
C ILE A 69 -13.49 0.89 -23.60
N GLY A 70 -14.29 1.36 -22.64
CA GLY A 70 -14.51 0.71 -21.36
C GLY A 70 -13.49 1.06 -20.27
N TYR A 71 -12.51 1.93 -20.54
CA TYR A 71 -11.65 2.44 -19.48
C TYR A 71 -12.33 3.56 -18.68
N SER A 72 -12.31 3.40 -17.36
CA SER A 72 -12.72 4.42 -16.41
C SER A 72 -11.70 4.48 -15.26
N ALA A 73 -11.09 5.66 -15.07
CA ALA A 73 -10.18 5.88 -13.96
C ALA A 73 -10.88 5.75 -12.60
N ASP A 74 -12.19 6.10 -12.52
CA ASP A 74 -12.97 5.95 -11.29
C ASP A 74 -13.23 4.47 -11.00
N GLU A 75 -13.53 3.65 -12.01
CA GLU A 75 -13.69 2.21 -11.84
C GLU A 75 -12.38 1.54 -11.42
N VAL A 76 -11.22 1.96 -11.96
CA VAL A 76 -9.91 1.52 -11.48
C VAL A 76 -9.74 1.87 -10.01
N ARG A 77 -9.96 3.15 -9.64
CA ARG A 77 -9.84 3.59 -8.24
C ARG A 77 -10.83 2.89 -7.30
N ASN A 78 -11.99 2.49 -7.81
CA ASN A 78 -12.97 1.74 -7.03
C ASN A 78 -12.48 0.33 -6.64
N GLN A 79 -11.56 -0.24 -7.39
CA GLN A 79 -10.97 -1.54 -7.08
C GLN A 79 -9.72 -1.45 -6.20
N ILE A 80 -9.31 -0.23 -5.80
CA ILE A 80 -8.11 0.01 -4.99
C ILE A 80 -8.48 0.63 -3.65
N GLY A 81 -8.01 0.02 -2.56
CA GLY A 81 -7.89 0.64 -1.25
C GLY A 81 -6.52 1.30 -1.15
N PHE A 82 -6.46 2.61 -0.96
CA PHE A 82 -5.21 3.33 -0.86
C PHE A 82 -5.08 4.01 0.50
N VAL A 83 -3.98 3.73 1.19
CA VAL A 83 -3.64 4.32 2.49
C VAL A 83 -2.27 4.96 2.41
N SER A 84 -2.18 6.22 2.81
CA SER A 84 -0.92 6.97 2.90
C SER A 84 -0.94 7.89 4.12
N SER A 85 0.23 8.27 4.60
CA SER A 85 0.36 9.22 5.73
C SER A 85 -0.32 10.57 5.45
N SER A 86 -0.28 11.06 4.22
CA SER A 86 -0.96 12.30 3.83
C SER A 86 -2.49 12.23 3.93
N LEU A 87 -3.08 11.03 3.89
CA LEU A 87 -4.51 10.84 4.10
C LEU A 87 -4.89 11.03 5.57
N MET A 88 -4.01 10.66 6.50
CA MET A 88 -4.24 10.77 7.94
C MET A 88 -4.53 12.21 8.37
N GLU A 89 -3.79 13.17 7.83
CA GLU A 89 -3.90 14.60 8.16
C GLU A 89 -5.18 15.26 7.60
N ARG A 90 -5.91 14.58 6.73
CA ARG A 90 -7.11 15.14 6.09
C ARG A 90 -8.37 15.00 6.95
N PHE A 91 -8.38 14.13 7.95
CA PHE A 91 -9.48 13.95 8.87
C PHE A 91 -9.34 14.88 10.07
N LYS A 92 -10.49 15.45 10.50
CA LYS A 92 -10.53 16.38 11.64
C LYS A 92 -10.56 15.60 12.95
N ASP A 93 -9.98 16.19 13.98
CA ASP A 93 -9.93 15.59 15.32
C ASP A 93 -11.31 15.28 15.91
N GLY A 94 -12.34 16.06 15.57
CA GLY A 94 -13.71 15.88 16.04
C GLY A 94 -14.56 14.87 15.25
N GLU A 95 -14.00 14.19 14.24
CA GLU A 95 -14.73 13.14 13.52
C GLU A 95 -14.77 11.84 14.35
N ILE A 96 -15.89 11.13 14.30
CA ILE A 96 -16.05 9.84 14.99
C ILE A 96 -15.35 8.76 14.16
N VAL A 97 -14.60 7.87 14.81
CA VAL A 97 -13.82 6.78 14.18
C VAL A 97 -14.68 5.97 13.22
N ARG A 98 -15.87 5.53 13.64
CA ARG A 98 -16.79 4.80 12.77
C ARG A 98 -17.13 5.58 11.51
N ASP A 99 -17.36 6.87 11.61
CA ASP A 99 -17.75 7.72 10.49
C ASP A 99 -16.57 7.96 9.53
N VAL A 100 -15.34 8.05 10.06
CA VAL A 100 -14.12 8.03 9.26
C VAL A 100 -14.07 6.74 8.44
N VAL A 101 -14.30 5.58 9.05
CA VAL A 101 -14.30 4.29 8.34
C VAL A 101 -15.40 4.25 7.27
N ILE A 102 -16.65 4.60 7.61
CA ILE A 102 -17.79 4.62 6.66
C ILE A 102 -17.49 5.51 5.44
N SER A 103 -16.79 6.63 5.61
CA SER A 103 -16.45 7.53 4.52
C SER A 103 -15.67 6.84 3.38
N GLY A 104 -15.06 5.68 3.67
CA GLY A 104 -14.34 4.85 2.71
C GLY A 104 -15.21 4.31 1.57
N ILE A 105 -16.50 3.97 1.84
CA ILE A 105 -17.46 3.55 0.82
C ILE A 105 -17.66 4.65 -0.23
N PHE A 106 -17.76 5.90 0.25
CA PHE A 106 -18.01 7.06 -0.61
C PHE A 106 -16.73 7.65 -1.21
N LYS A 107 -15.55 7.12 -0.82
CA LYS A 107 -14.22 7.63 -1.23
C LYS A 107 -14.06 9.14 -1.02
N SER A 108 -14.69 9.65 0.02
CA SER A 108 -14.71 11.07 0.40
C SER A 108 -14.02 11.29 1.74
N ILE A 109 -13.66 12.53 2.04
CA ILE A 109 -13.31 12.97 3.39
C ILE A 109 -14.61 13.44 4.03
N GLY A 110 -15.07 12.70 5.05
CA GLY A 110 -16.39 12.91 5.66
C GLY A 110 -17.53 12.19 4.91
N ILE A 111 -18.71 12.22 5.52
CA ILE A 111 -19.94 11.56 5.03
C ILE A 111 -20.86 12.63 4.46
N PHE A 112 -21.19 12.51 3.16
CA PHE A 112 -22.07 13.45 2.43
C PHE A 112 -23.29 12.75 1.82
N LYS A 113 -23.47 11.47 2.12
CA LYS A 113 -24.59 10.65 1.63
C LYS A 113 -25.24 9.95 2.82
N GLU A 114 -26.44 9.46 2.61
CA GLU A 114 -27.17 8.69 3.63
C GLU A 114 -26.38 7.42 4.00
N VAL A 115 -26.26 7.18 5.31
CA VAL A 115 -25.60 6.00 5.86
C VAL A 115 -26.69 4.97 6.20
N GLU A 116 -26.61 3.84 5.52
CA GLU A 116 -27.51 2.71 5.77
C GLU A 116 -26.96 1.82 6.90
N ALA A 117 -27.85 1.04 7.53
CA ALA A 117 -27.47 0.17 8.65
C ALA A 117 -26.35 -0.81 8.29
N HIS A 118 -26.35 -1.35 7.06
CA HIS A 118 -25.31 -2.27 6.61
C HIS A 118 -23.92 -1.61 6.51
N HIS A 119 -23.83 -0.29 6.24
CA HIS A 119 -22.56 0.44 6.26
C HIS A 119 -21.96 0.49 7.66
N VAL A 120 -22.81 0.64 8.68
CA VAL A 120 -22.37 0.62 10.08
C VAL A 120 -21.84 -0.76 10.47
N GLU A 121 -22.54 -1.83 10.09
CA GLU A 121 -22.09 -3.20 10.37
C GLU A 121 -20.77 -3.54 9.65
N MET A 122 -20.61 -3.09 8.40
CA MET A 122 -19.33 -3.24 7.68
C MET A 122 -18.21 -2.48 8.38
N ALA A 123 -18.44 -1.26 8.84
CA ALA A 123 -17.43 -0.48 9.56
C ALA A 123 -17.00 -1.17 10.86
N ARG A 124 -17.97 -1.70 11.65
CA ARG A 124 -17.68 -2.52 12.83
C ARG A 124 -16.85 -3.74 12.51
N HIS A 125 -17.21 -4.45 11.43
CA HIS A 125 -16.48 -5.62 10.98
C HIS A 125 -15.01 -5.29 10.68
N TYR A 126 -14.73 -4.23 9.90
CA TYR A 126 -13.35 -3.87 9.56
C TYR A 126 -12.58 -3.26 10.74
N LEU A 127 -13.26 -2.51 11.63
CA LEU A 127 -12.65 -2.06 12.88
C LEU A 127 -12.25 -3.26 13.75
N ALA A 128 -13.09 -4.27 13.86
CA ALA A 128 -12.79 -5.51 14.60
C ALA A 128 -11.61 -6.27 13.99
N GLN A 129 -11.52 -6.35 12.65
CA GLN A 129 -10.37 -6.97 11.97
C GLN A 129 -9.05 -6.27 12.29
N MET A 130 -9.07 -4.95 12.51
CA MET A 130 -7.91 -4.14 12.85
C MET A 130 -7.68 -4.00 14.37
N GLY A 131 -8.47 -4.72 15.22
CA GLY A 131 -8.37 -4.63 16.68
C GLY A 131 -8.83 -3.30 17.24
N MET A 132 -9.76 -2.59 16.56
CA MET A 132 -10.19 -1.23 16.88
C MET A 132 -11.66 -1.15 17.33
N SER A 133 -12.28 -2.26 17.74
CA SER A 133 -13.71 -2.29 18.08
C SER A 133 -14.11 -1.32 19.20
N GLU A 134 -13.28 -1.19 20.23
CA GLU A 134 -13.54 -0.32 21.38
C GLU A 134 -13.43 1.17 21.09
N PHE A 135 -12.83 1.53 19.92
CA PHE A 135 -12.65 2.89 19.48
C PHE A 135 -13.79 3.41 18.58
N GLU A 136 -14.79 2.56 18.24
CA GLU A 136 -15.85 2.87 17.26
C GLU A 136 -16.50 4.24 17.47
N SER A 137 -16.79 4.58 18.73
CA SER A 137 -17.50 5.81 19.12
C SER A 137 -16.58 6.92 19.60
N GLN A 138 -15.28 6.74 19.55
CA GLN A 138 -14.31 7.74 19.97
C GLN A 138 -14.07 8.79 18.88
N TYR A 139 -13.53 9.93 19.28
CA TYR A 139 -13.07 10.95 18.34
C TYR A 139 -11.71 10.55 17.75
N TYR A 140 -11.58 10.72 16.44
CA TYR A 140 -10.35 10.40 15.68
C TYR A 140 -9.12 11.13 16.23
N GLY A 141 -9.28 12.36 16.72
CA GLY A 141 -8.22 13.16 17.31
C GLY A 141 -7.59 12.56 18.57
N TYR A 142 -8.30 11.69 19.29
CA TYR A 142 -7.77 11.04 20.51
C TYR A 142 -6.94 9.80 20.24
N LEU A 143 -6.94 9.32 19.01
CA LEU A 143 -6.18 8.15 18.62
C LEU A 143 -4.69 8.47 18.47
N SER A 144 -3.85 7.52 18.89
CA SER A 144 -2.42 7.49 18.54
C SER A 144 -2.21 7.37 17.02
N THR A 145 -1.01 7.66 16.56
CA THR A 145 -0.67 7.53 15.12
C THR A 145 -0.90 6.10 14.61
N GLY A 146 -0.52 5.08 15.39
CA GLY A 146 -0.74 3.67 15.03
C GLY A 146 -2.21 3.28 14.95
N GLU A 147 -3.02 3.75 15.90
CA GLU A 147 -4.47 3.54 15.88
C GLU A 147 -5.14 4.25 14.69
N ARG A 148 -4.76 5.51 14.40
CA ARG A 148 -5.22 6.22 13.19
C ARG A 148 -4.88 5.45 11.92
N GLN A 149 -3.69 4.85 11.85
CA GLN A 149 -3.29 4.04 10.71
C GLN A 149 -4.18 2.81 10.54
N LYS A 150 -4.48 2.08 11.63
CA LYS A 150 -5.42 0.95 11.63
C LYS A 150 -6.82 1.36 11.18
N VAL A 151 -7.31 2.51 11.62
CA VAL A 151 -8.61 3.09 11.19
C VAL A 151 -8.60 3.41 9.69
N LEU A 152 -7.52 3.97 9.14
CA LEU A 152 -7.42 4.25 7.70
C LEU A 152 -7.36 2.97 6.85
N ILE A 153 -6.76 1.89 7.37
CA ILE A 153 -6.79 0.59 6.70
C ILE A 153 -8.22 0.04 6.71
N ALA A 154 -8.91 0.04 7.86
CA ALA A 154 -10.32 -0.34 7.94
C ALA A 154 -11.18 0.46 6.97
N ARG A 155 -10.95 1.78 6.87
CA ARG A 155 -11.59 2.66 5.90
C ARG A 155 -11.33 2.24 4.45
N ALA A 156 -10.10 1.90 4.11
CA ALA A 156 -9.73 1.49 2.75
C ALA A 156 -10.41 0.18 2.33
N LEU A 157 -10.68 -0.72 3.29
CA LEU A 157 -11.36 -1.99 3.08
C LEU A 157 -12.88 -1.84 2.85
N MET A 158 -13.50 -0.72 3.27
CA MET A 158 -14.94 -0.48 3.10
C MET A 158 -15.42 -0.53 1.64
N GLY A 159 -14.52 -0.22 0.69
CA GLY A 159 -14.80 -0.32 -0.74
C GLY A 159 -14.69 -1.73 -1.32
N ASN A 160 -14.44 -2.74 -0.50
CA ASN A 160 -14.15 -4.12 -0.93
C ASN A 160 -13.12 -4.16 -2.08
N PRO A 161 -11.91 -3.61 -1.87
CA PRO A 161 -10.92 -3.48 -2.93
C PRO A 161 -10.34 -4.84 -3.31
N LYS A 162 -9.96 -5.00 -4.59
CA LYS A 162 -9.16 -6.14 -5.06
C LYS A 162 -7.67 -5.96 -4.77
N LEU A 163 -7.24 -4.71 -4.62
CA LEU A 163 -5.86 -4.34 -4.34
C LEU A 163 -5.82 -3.32 -3.19
N LEU A 164 -5.07 -3.63 -2.14
CA LEU A 164 -4.75 -2.70 -1.07
C LEU A 164 -3.33 -2.18 -1.26
N ILE A 165 -3.17 -0.86 -1.36
CA ILE A 165 -1.87 -0.19 -1.44
C ILE A 165 -1.64 0.53 -0.11
N LEU A 166 -0.58 0.16 0.59
CA LEU A 166 -0.16 0.74 1.85
C LEU A 166 1.15 1.51 1.61
N ASP A 167 1.06 2.85 1.56
CA ASP A 167 2.21 3.71 1.27
C ASP A 167 2.87 4.18 2.56
N GLU A 168 3.96 3.50 2.93
CA GLU A 168 4.74 3.70 4.17
C GLU A 168 3.86 3.68 5.44
N PRO A 169 3.05 2.62 5.65
CA PRO A 169 2.01 2.61 6.68
C PRO A 169 2.57 2.62 8.12
N ALA A 170 3.79 2.17 8.33
CA ALA A 170 4.43 2.14 9.65
C ALA A 170 5.38 3.33 9.89
N SER A 171 5.42 4.29 8.95
CA SER A 171 6.29 5.47 9.09
C SER A 171 5.89 6.30 10.31
N GLY A 172 6.89 6.66 11.14
CA GLY A 172 6.69 7.47 12.34
C GLY A 172 6.09 6.73 13.54
N LEU A 173 5.87 5.41 13.43
CA LEU A 173 5.46 4.58 14.56
C LEU A 173 6.67 4.17 15.41
N ASP A 174 6.49 4.11 16.74
CA ASP A 174 7.43 3.44 17.62
C ASP A 174 7.42 1.92 17.37
N PHE A 175 8.34 1.21 18.05
CA PHE A 175 8.52 -0.22 17.84
C PHE A 175 7.24 -1.02 18.11
N ILE A 176 6.56 -0.77 19.23
CA ILE A 176 5.36 -1.53 19.63
C ILE A 176 4.20 -1.23 18.68
N ALA A 177 3.92 0.05 18.41
CA ALA A 177 2.85 0.44 17.49
C ALA A 177 3.05 -0.12 16.07
N ARG A 178 4.32 -0.22 15.62
CA ARG A 178 4.66 -0.86 14.34
C ARG A 178 4.36 -2.35 14.36
N GLU A 179 4.82 -3.09 15.39
CA GLU A 179 4.56 -4.52 15.49
C GLU A 179 3.05 -4.81 15.58
N ASP A 180 2.31 -4.04 16.40
CA ASP A 180 0.84 -4.15 16.49
C ASP A 180 0.13 -3.90 15.14
N LEU A 181 0.65 -3.01 14.32
CA LEU A 181 0.14 -2.77 12.97
C LEU A 181 0.44 -3.96 12.06
N LEU A 182 1.67 -4.48 12.09
CA LEU A 182 2.08 -5.62 11.26
C LEU A 182 1.32 -6.88 11.63
N ASP A 183 1.09 -7.15 12.92
CA ASP A 183 0.27 -8.26 13.40
C ASP A 183 -1.18 -8.15 12.92
N ALA A 184 -1.77 -6.95 12.97
CA ALA A 184 -3.11 -6.71 12.44
C ALA A 184 -3.19 -6.96 10.91
N LEU A 185 -2.15 -6.58 10.17
CA LEU A 185 -2.05 -6.84 8.73
C LEU A 185 -1.87 -8.34 8.44
N GLU A 186 -1.05 -9.07 9.18
CA GLU A 186 -0.92 -10.53 9.03
C GLU A 186 -2.26 -11.23 9.24
N GLN A 187 -3.01 -10.85 10.29
CA GLN A 187 -4.36 -11.39 10.52
C GLN A 187 -5.33 -11.06 9.39
N LEU A 188 -5.27 -9.83 8.84
CA LEU A 188 -6.06 -9.43 7.67
C LEU A 188 -5.74 -10.32 6.46
N TYR A 189 -4.45 -10.54 6.17
CA TYR A 189 -4.00 -11.35 5.03
C TYR A 189 -4.42 -12.82 5.14
N GLN A 190 -4.44 -13.36 6.35
CA GLN A 190 -4.93 -14.72 6.61
C GLN A 190 -6.44 -14.85 6.43
N ARG A 191 -7.21 -13.83 6.83
CA ARG A 191 -8.69 -13.81 6.67
C ARG A 191 -9.14 -13.50 5.25
N GLN A 192 -8.33 -12.79 4.48
CA GLN A 192 -8.61 -12.37 3.11
C GLN A 192 -7.43 -12.74 2.19
N PRO A 193 -7.19 -14.05 1.93
CA PRO A 193 -6.04 -14.50 1.15
C PRO A 193 -6.09 -14.02 -0.32
N GLU A 194 -7.30 -13.77 -0.85
CA GLU A 194 -7.53 -13.24 -2.20
C GLU A 194 -7.22 -11.74 -2.33
N LEU A 195 -7.12 -11.00 -1.23
CA LEU A 195 -6.75 -9.59 -1.25
C LEU A 195 -5.31 -9.44 -1.71
N SER A 196 -5.12 -8.76 -2.83
CA SER A 196 -3.78 -8.41 -3.30
C SER A 196 -3.26 -7.19 -2.57
N VAL A 197 -1.95 -7.14 -2.30
CA VAL A 197 -1.36 -6.06 -1.51
C VAL A 197 -0.09 -5.55 -2.18
N ILE A 198 0.09 -4.23 -2.18
CA ILE A 198 1.39 -3.58 -2.38
C ILE A 198 1.73 -2.87 -1.08
N TYR A 199 2.71 -3.40 -0.35
CA TYR A 199 3.28 -2.80 0.84
C TYR A 199 4.51 -1.98 0.44
N VAL A 200 4.40 -0.68 0.52
CA VAL A 200 5.49 0.24 0.14
C VAL A 200 6.26 0.63 1.39
N THR A 201 7.55 0.43 1.37
CA THR A 201 8.42 0.77 2.50
C THR A 201 9.86 1.04 2.06
N HIS A 202 10.64 1.60 2.94
CA HIS A 202 12.09 1.69 2.88
C HIS A 202 12.79 0.97 4.07
N PHE A 203 12.01 0.15 4.82
CA PHE A 203 12.49 -0.68 5.93
C PHE A 203 12.21 -2.16 5.65
N VAL A 204 13.26 -2.98 5.59
CA VAL A 204 13.11 -4.43 5.38
C VAL A 204 12.50 -5.14 6.60
N GLU A 205 12.62 -4.53 7.77
CA GLU A 205 12.08 -5.02 9.04
C GLU A 205 10.56 -5.07 9.08
N GLU A 206 9.89 -4.32 8.19
CA GLU A 206 8.43 -4.29 8.09
C GLU A 206 7.86 -5.45 7.25
N ILE A 207 8.73 -6.23 6.60
CA ILE A 207 8.28 -7.31 5.72
C ILE A 207 7.99 -8.56 6.52
N THR A 208 6.72 -8.93 6.52
CA THR A 208 6.18 -10.12 7.18
C THR A 208 6.19 -11.33 6.25
N LYS A 209 5.94 -12.53 6.79
CA LYS A 209 5.93 -13.80 6.05
C LYS A 209 4.91 -13.87 4.91
N ASP A 210 3.83 -13.09 5.01
CA ASP A 210 2.77 -13.07 4.00
C ASP A 210 3.17 -12.29 2.74
N ILE A 211 4.18 -11.42 2.82
CA ILE A 211 4.75 -10.72 1.67
C ILE A 211 5.74 -11.64 0.96
N GLN A 212 5.29 -12.25 -0.13
CA GLN A 212 6.06 -13.29 -0.83
C GLN A 212 6.90 -12.76 -1.97
N LYS A 213 6.57 -11.60 -2.50
CA LYS A 213 7.24 -11.00 -3.67
C LYS A 213 7.76 -9.61 -3.38
N GLY A 214 8.84 -9.24 -4.06
CA GLY A 214 9.47 -7.94 -3.91
C GLY A 214 9.75 -7.27 -5.24
N PHE A 215 9.69 -5.95 -5.23
CA PHE A 215 10.08 -5.06 -6.31
C PHE A 215 11.00 -3.97 -5.76
N LEU A 216 12.26 -3.96 -6.20
CA LEU A 216 13.22 -2.91 -5.88
C LEU A 216 13.19 -1.82 -6.95
N LEU A 217 12.81 -0.61 -6.56
CA LEU A 217 12.79 0.57 -7.42
C LEU A 217 14.03 1.43 -7.15
N LYS A 218 14.86 1.66 -8.17
CA LYS A 218 16.07 2.51 -8.09
C LYS A 218 16.09 3.47 -9.29
N ASP A 219 16.21 4.75 -9.04
CA ASP A 219 16.35 5.80 -10.07
C ASP A 219 15.29 5.74 -11.19
N GLY A 220 14.06 5.39 -10.81
CA GLY A 220 12.93 5.27 -11.73
C GLY A 220 12.89 3.96 -12.53
N THR A 221 13.78 3.00 -12.25
CA THR A 221 13.84 1.69 -12.91
C THR A 221 13.57 0.53 -11.97
N CYS A 222 13.10 -0.58 -12.51
CA CYS A 222 13.08 -1.85 -11.79
C CYS A 222 14.52 -2.35 -11.66
N TYR A 223 15.08 -2.31 -10.45
CA TYR A 223 16.40 -2.88 -10.18
C TYR A 223 16.35 -4.40 -10.13
N LYS A 224 15.42 -4.96 -9.36
CA LYS A 224 15.15 -6.39 -9.25
C LYS A 224 13.70 -6.63 -8.81
N GLN A 225 13.09 -7.68 -9.31
CA GLN A 225 11.77 -8.15 -8.86
C GLN A 225 11.70 -9.67 -8.84
N GLY A 226 10.83 -10.22 -8.02
CA GLY A 226 10.61 -11.67 -7.92
C GLY A 226 10.30 -12.11 -6.50
N GLU A 227 10.60 -13.37 -6.19
CA GLU A 227 10.41 -13.92 -4.85
C GLU A 227 11.18 -13.12 -3.79
N ILE A 228 10.54 -12.85 -2.66
CA ILE A 228 11.06 -11.94 -1.63
C ILE A 228 12.45 -12.34 -1.14
N LYS A 229 12.71 -13.66 -0.96
CA LYS A 229 14.00 -14.18 -0.53
C LYS A 229 15.13 -13.88 -1.51
N SER A 230 14.83 -13.83 -2.81
CA SER A 230 15.82 -13.50 -3.84
C SER A 230 16.04 -12.00 -3.98
N VAL A 231 15.04 -11.20 -3.59
CA VAL A 231 15.08 -9.73 -3.63
C VAL A 231 15.77 -9.17 -2.38
N LEU A 232 15.47 -9.74 -1.21
CA LEU A 232 16.07 -9.36 0.07
C LEU A 232 17.26 -10.25 0.43
N ASP A 233 18.19 -10.47 -0.49
CA ASP A 233 19.47 -11.12 -0.22
C ASP A 233 20.59 -10.09 -0.03
N SER A 234 21.68 -10.53 0.66
CA SER A 234 22.79 -9.63 1.02
C SER A 234 23.54 -9.06 -0.17
N ASP A 235 23.72 -9.84 -1.23
CA ASP A 235 24.47 -9.39 -2.41
C ASP A 235 23.63 -8.41 -3.23
N THR A 236 22.35 -8.76 -3.48
CA THR A 236 21.40 -7.86 -4.15
C THR A 236 21.28 -6.51 -3.45
N LEU A 237 21.11 -6.50 -2.11
CA LEU A 237 20.97 -5.24 -1.38
C LEU A 237 22.30 -4.50 -1.25
N SER A 238 23.45 -5.19 -1.20
CA SER A 238 24.75 -4.53 -1.23
C SER A 238 24.97 -3.74 -2.52
N ASP A 239 24.61 -4.34 -3.66
CA ASP A 239 24.71 -3.69 -4.97
C ASP A 239 23.64 -2.58 -5.11
N PHE A 240 22.43 -2.83 -4.62
CA PHE A 240 21.35 -1.84 -4.62
C PHE A 240 21.75 -0.56 -3.87
N PHE A 241 22.37 -0.69 -2.68
CA PHE A 241 22.79 0.44 -1.85
C PHE A 241 24.16 0.99 -2.22
N ASN A 242 24.94 0.31 -3.08
CA ASN A 242 26.36 0.56 -3.33
C ASN A 242 27.17 0.54 -2.02
N ARG A 243 26.81 -0.33 -1.10
CA ARG A 243 27.45 -0.54 0.21
C ARG A 243 27.32 -1.98 0.65
N ARG A 244 28.36 -2.53 1.27
CA ARG A 244 28.30 -3.89 1.80
C ARG A 244 27.31 -3.95 2.97
N VAL A 245 26.24 -4.73 2.80
CA VAL A 245 25.25 -5.00 3.82
C VAL A 245 25.11 -6.50 4.04
N SER A 246 24.59 -6.89 5.18
CA SER A 246 24.12 -8.25 5.42
C SER A 246 22.64 -8.22 5.77
N VAL A 247 21.91 -9.14 5.20
CA VAL A 247 20.52 -9.40 5.53
C VAL A 247 20.48 -10.61 6.46
N LEU A 248 19.84 -10.45 7.60
CA LEU A 248 19.51 -11.55 8.51
C LEU A 248 18.03 -11.85 8.36
N HIS A 249 17.68 -13.13 8.19
CA HIS A 249 16.29 -13.60 8.20
C HIS A 249 16.14 -14.55 9.39
N GLN A 250 15.40 -14.09 10.41
CA GLN A 250 15.16 -14.83 11.63
C GLN A 250 13.72 -14.61 12.12
N ASN A 251 13.06 -15.65 12.62
CA ASN A 251 11.67 -15.58 13.08
C ASN A 251 10.72 -14.96 12.03
N GLU A 252 10.87 -15.36 10.78
CA GLU A 252 10.07 -14.88 9.63
C GLU A 252 10.18 -13.37 9.37
N ARG A 253 11.20 -12.70 9.93
CA ARG A 253 11.47 -11.25 9.77
C ARG A 253 12.87 -11.00 9.20
N TYR A 254 13.01 -9.92 8.48
CA TYR A 254 14.27 -9.47 7.91
C TYR A 254 14.89 -8.35 8.76
N SER A 255 16.21 -8.32 8.81
CA SER A 255 16.97 -7.21 9.40
C SER A 255 18.18 -6.89 8.52
N LEU A 256 18.55 -5.62 8.46
CA LEU A 256 19.62 -5.12 7.59
C LEU A 256 20.74 -4.50 8.42
N PHE A 257 21.97 -4.92 8.16
CA PHE A 257 23.17 -4.44 8.85
C PHE A 257 24.24 -4.01 7.87
N LEU A 258 24.93 -2.91 8.17
CA LEU A 258 26.17 -2.55 7.45
C LEU A 258 27.29 -3.48 7.86
N LYS A 259 27.96 -4.10 6.86
CA LYS A 259 29.23 -4.78 7.10
C LYS A 259 30.32 -3.71 7.20
N ARG A 260 30.98 -3.66 8.35
CA ARG A 260 32.15 -2.83 8.59
C ARG A 260 33.40 -3.49 8.09
#